data_227c1cb98624a316acb7b3ab8364310a
#
_entry.id   227c1cb98624a316acb7b3ab8364310a
#
_cell.length_a   1.000
_cell.length_b   1.000
_cell.length_c   1.000
_cell.angle_alpha   90.00
_cell.angle_beta   90.00
_cell.angle_gamma   90.00
#
_symmetry.space_group_name_H-M   'P 1'
#
loop_
_entity.id
_entity.type
_entity.pdbx_description
1 polymer ?
#
loop_
_entity_poly.entity_id
_entity_poly.type
_entity_poly.pdbx_seq_one_letter_code
_entity_poly.pdbx_strand_id
1 'polypeptide(L)'
;GLNQQLVPYFISSHPGCKEEDMVNLAIETKELGFKLEHVQDFTPTPMTVATVMYYSGYHPYTLKQYYTPKSKTEKINQHRFFFWYKRENQNWIRKRLNDAKRPDLLKRLLGSDQKELNQQVKVGNKVEPKSSERFQRRKNKTGRINNTEKKRKRQ
;
A
#
# COMPACT_ATOMS: atom_id res chain seq x y z
N GLY A 1 -12.33 -22.17 -24.51
CA GLY A 1 -12.64 -20.74 -24.36
C GLY A 1 -11.38 -19.95 -23.99
N LEU A 2 -11.26 -18.74 -24.49
CA LEU A 2 -10.15 -17.85 -24.13
C LEU A 2 -10.37 -17.34 -22.70
N ASN A 3 -9.36 -17.47 -21.85
CA ASN A 3 -9.37 -16.91 -20.49
C ASN A 3 -8.93 -15.45 -20.55
N GLN A 4 -9.84 -14.54 -20.89
CA GLN A 4 -9.58 -13.11 -20.97
C GLN A 4 -9.85 -12.44 -19.62
N GLN A 5 -8.94 -11.57 -19.19
CA GLN A 5 -9.09 -10.78 -17.97
C GLN A 5 -9.20 -9.29 -18.32
N LEU A 6 -10.07 -8.59 -17.59
CA LEU A 6 -10.13 -7.13 -17.63
C LEU A 6 -9.04 -6.55 -16.72
N VAL A 7 -8.16 -5.74 -17.28
CA VAL A 7 -7.15 -5.02 -16.52
C VAL A 7 -7.59 -3.56 -16.44
N PRO A 8 -8.05 -3.06 -15.28
CA PRO A 8 -8.48 -1.68 -15.15
C PRO A 8 -7.28 -0.74 -15.22
N TYR A 9 -7.40 0.33 -15.99
CA TYR A 9 -6.40 1.39 -16.13
C TYR A 9 -6.92 2.67 -15.49
N PHE A 10 -6.17 3.20 -14.52
CA PHE A 10 -6.54 4.40 -13.79
C PHE A 10 -5.49 5.48 -13.88
N ILE A 11 -5.97 6.73 -13.85
CA ILE A 11 -5.15 7.93 -13.83
C ILE A 11 -5.40 8.64 -12.50
N SER A 12 -4.34 8.87 -11.73
CA SER A 12 -4.40 9.68 -10.52
C SER A 12 -4.17 11.16 -10.84
N SER A 13 -4.53 12.02 -9.93
CA SER A 13 -4.24 13.46 -10.00
C SER A 13 -4.86 14.20 -11.19
N HIS A 14 -5.94 13.65 -11.76
CA HIS A 14 -6.68 14.32 -12.82
C HIS A 14 -7.32 15.63 -12.31
N PRO A 15 -7.32 16.71 -13.10
CA PRO A 15 -8.06 17.94 -12.75
C PRO A 15 -9.52 17.64 -12.40
N GLY A 16 -10.00 18.19 -11.29
CA GLY A 16 -11.34 17.96 -10.75
C GLY A 16 -11.43 16.82 -9.74
N CYS A 17 -10.49 15.89 -9.70
CA CYS A 17 -10.49 14.80 -8.72
C CYS A 17 -10.03 15.26 -7.34
N LYS A 18 -10.92 15.17 -6.38
CA LYS A 18 -10.67 15.43 -4.96
C LYS A 18 -10.29 14.14 -4.25
N GLU A 19 -9.79 14.26 -3.03
CA GLU A 19 -9.44 13.12 -2.19
C GLU A 19 -10.65 12.21 -1.88
N GLU A 20 -11.83 12.79 -1.77
CA GLU A 20 -13.09 12.08 -1.55
C GLU A 20 -13.46 11.17 -2.74
N ASP A 21 -13.22 11.64 -3.97
CA ASP A 21 -13.43 10.84 -5.17
C ASP A 21 -12.49 9.64 -5.21
N MET A 22 -11.25 9.81 -4.72
CA MET A 22 -10.29 8.72 -4.61
C MET A 22 -10.70 7.64 -3.59
N VAL A 23 -11.32 8.06 -2.48
CA VAL A 23 -11.84 7.10 -1.48
C VAL A 23 -12.99 6.29 -2.08
N ASN A 24 -13.91 6.95 -2.77
CA ASN A 24 -15.03 6.26 -3.43
C ASN A 24 -14.53 5.27 -4.48
N LEU A 25 -13.59 5.67 -5.31
CA LEU A 25 -12.95 4.80 -6.29
C LEU A 25 -12.25 3.60 -5.65
N ALA A 26 -11.55 3.83 -4.53
CA ALA A 26 -10.91 2.74 -3.77
C ALA A 26 -11.94 1.72 -3.23
N ILE A 27 -13.10 2.22 -2.79
CA ILE A 27 -14.20 1.35 -2.34
C ILE A 27 -14.79 0.56 -3.52
N GLU A 28 -15.04 1.19 -4.65
CA GLU A 28 -15.56 0.53 -5.85
C GLU A 28 -14.57 -0.54 -6.35
N THR A 29 -13.29 -0.24 -6.44
CA THR A 29 -12.27 -1.22 -6.85
C THR A 29 -12.19 -2.41 -5.89
N LYS A 30 -12.38 -2.18 -4.59
CA LYS A 30 -12.45 -3.23 -3.59
C LYS A 30 -13.69 -4.11 -3.77
N GLU A 31 -14.86 -3.50 -3.94
CA GLU A 31 -16.13 -4.21 -4.12
C GLU A 31 -16.13 -5.05 -5.41
N LEU A 32 -15.44 -4.59 -6.45
CA LEU A 32 -15.23 -5.33 -7.70
C LEU A 32 -14.09 -6.37 -7.63
N GLY A 33 -13.37 -6.44 -6.50
CA GLY A 33 -12.26 -7.37 -6.32
C GLY A 33 -10.97 -7.01 -7.05
N PHE A 34 -10.83 -5.78 -7.56
CA PHE A 34 -9.62 -5.34 -8.24
C PHE A 34 -8.55 -4.89 -7.24
N LYS A 35 -7.35 -5.49 -7.34
CA LYS A 35 -6.12 -4.97 -6.71
C LYS A 35 -5.27 -4.36 -7.79
N LEU A 36 -5.22 -3.03 -7.83
CA LEU A 36 -4.50 -2.31 -8.87
C LEU A 36 -3.00 -2.49 -8.71
N GLU A 37 -2.33 -2.88 -9.77
CA GLU A 37 -0.87 -3.05 -9.78
C GLU A 37 -0.17 -1.79 -10.27
N HIS A 38 -0.80 -1.07 -11.20
CA HIS A 38 -0.25 0.12 -11.83
C HIS A 38 -1.28 1.24 -11.93
N VAL A 39 -0.87 2.45 -11.58
CA VAL A 39 -1.65 3.69 -11.71
C VAL A 39 -0.74 4.76 -12.27
N GLN A 40 -1.18 5.45 -13.32
CA GLN A 40 -0.42 6.54 -13.93
C GLN A 40 -0.87 7.88 -13.35
N ASP A 41 0.08 8.78 -13.11
CA ASP A 41 -0.25 10.16 -12.79
C ASP A 41 -0.69 10.92 -14.03
N PHE A 42 -1.65 11.84 -13.86
CA PHE A 42 -2.07 12.72 -14.95
C PHE A 42 -0.88 13.48 -15.54
N THR A 43 -0.70 13.31 -16.83
CA THR A 43 0.29 14.04 -17.62
C THR A 43 -0.43 15.02 -18.54
N PRO A 44 -0.19 16.33 -18.40
CA PRO A 44 -0.82 17.32 -19.28
C PRO A 44 -0.43 17.09 -20.74
N THR A 45 -1.44 16.83 -21.58
CA THR A 45 -1.25 16.65 -23.02
C THR A 45 -1.70 17.92 -23.72
N PRO A 46 -0.87 18.55 -24.57
CA PRO A 46 -1.25 19.80 -25.26
C PRO A 46 -2.60 19.69 -26.00
N MET A 47 -3.31 20.81 -26.08
CA MET A 47 -4.60 20.96 -26.76
C MET A 47 -5.77 20.17 -26.16
N THR A 48 -5.66 19.67 -24.94
CA THR A 48 -6.78 19.02 -24.24
C THR A 48 -7.42 19.94 -23.20
N VAL A 49 -8.73 19.78 -22.99
CA VAL A 49 -9.49 20.51 -21.94
C VAL A 49 -8.89 20.27 -20.56
N ALA A 50 -8.50 19.03 -20.26
CA ALA A 50 -7.89 18.67 -18.99
C ALA A 50 -6.56 19.41 -18.75
N THR A 51 -5.77 19.65 -19.80
CA THR A 51 -4.52 20.43 -19.69
C THR A 51 -4.81 21.90 -19.38
N VAL A 52 -5.82 22.50 -20.05
CA VAL A 52 -6.24 23.86 -19.70
C VAL A 52 -6.70 23.96 -18.26
N MET A 53 -7.52 23.02 -17.79
CA MET A 53 -7.95 22.95 -16.40
C MET A 53 -6.79 22.75 -15.43
N TYR A 54 -5.81 21.93 -15.79
CA TYR A 54 -4.64 21.68 -14.95
C TYR A 54 -3.83 22.97 -14.68
N TYR A 55 -3.57 23.76 -15.72
CA TYR A 55 -2.77 24.98 -15.58
C TYR A 55 -3.57 26.16 -15.04
N SER A 56 -4.78 26.39 -15.57
CA SER A 56 -5.61 27.54 -15.19
C SER A 56 -6.37 27.33 -13.86
N GLY A 57 -6.73 26.10 -13.53
CA GLY A 57 -7.66 25.82 -12.43
C GLY A 57 -9.13 26.09 -12.78
N TYR A 58 -9.44 26.35 -14.05
CA TYR A 58 -10.80 26.67 -14.53
C TYR A 58 -11.17 25.79 -15.72
N HIS A 59 -12.43 25.45 -15.79
CA HIS A 59 -12.98 24.78 -16.97
C HIS A 59 -13.12 25.78 -18.13
N PRO A 60 -12.52 25.52 -19.32
CA PRO A 60 -12.41 26.55 -20.37
C PRO A 60 -13.73 27.02 -20.94
N TYR A 61 -14.78 26.19 -20.94
CA TYR A 61 -16.08 26.55 -21.49
C TYR A 61 -17.05 27.11 -20.46
N THR A 62 -17.01 26.63 -19.21
CA THR A 62 -17.96 27.02 -18.17
C THR A 62 -17.40 28.04 -17.20
N LEU A 63 -16.09 28.29 -17.25
CA LEU A 63 -15.32 29.17 -16.35
C LEU A 63 -15.49 28.83 -14.87
N LYS A 64 -16.01 27.67 -14.55
CA LYS A 64 -16.08 27.16 -13.18
C LYS A 64 -14.68 26.78 -12.69
N GLN A 65 -14.40 27.13 -11.45
CA GLN A 65 -13.16 26.75 -10.79
C GLN A 65 -13.16 25.27 -10.44
N TYR A 66 -12.05 24.59 -10.70
CA TYR A 66 -11.84 23.18 -10.39
C TYR A 66 -10.57 23.00 -9.56
N TYR A 67 -10.68 22.13 -8.55
CA TYR A 67 -9.51 21.68 -7.82
C TYR A 67 -8.56 20.92 -8.74
N THR A 68 -7.26 21.17 -8.59
CA THR A 68 -6.23 20.45 -9.35
C THR A 68 -5.08 20.13 -8.41
N PRO A 69 -4.75 18.85 -8.18
CA PRO A 69 -3.64 18.45 -7.34
C PRO A 69 -2.32 18.74 -8.08
N LYS A 70 -1.62 19.80 -7.67
CA LYS A 70 -0.34 20.23 -8.27
C LYS A 70 0.86 19.84 -7.42
N SER A 71 0.70 19.81 -6.10
CA SER A 71 1.80 19.52 -5.21
C SER A 71 2.16 18.01 -5.23
N LYS A 72 3.43 17.69 -5.04
CA LYS A 72 3.91 16.31 -4.93
C LYS A 72 3.19 15.56 -3.80
N THR A 73 2.92 16.23 -2.70
CA THR A 73 2.23 15.65 -1.54
C THR A 73 0.80 15.25 -1.87
N GLU A 74 0.04 16.13 -2.56
CA GLU A 74 -1.34 15.85 -2.98
C GLU A 74 -1.39 14.65 -3.92
N LYS A 75 -0.48 14.57 -4.88
CA LYS A 75 -0.37 13.44 -5.82
C LYS A 75 -0.08 12.13 -5.08
N ILE A 76 0.89 12.13 -4.16
CA ILE A 76 1.20 10.95 -3.35
C ILE A 76 0.00 10.54 -2.49
N ASN A 77 -0.74 11.49 -1.93
CA ASN A 77 -1.92 11.21 -1.12
C ASN A 77 -3.02 10.54 -1.95
N GLN A 78 -3.29 11.04 -3.14
CA GLN A 78 -4.24 10.40 -4.06
C GLN A 78 -3.78 8.99 -4.46
N HIS A 79 -2.49 8.83 -4.75
CA HIS A 79 -1.91 7.53 -5.10
C HIS A 79 -2.09 6.47 -4.01
N ARG A 80 -2.05 6.86 -2.74
CA ARG A 80 -2.21 5.93 -1.60
C ARG A 80 -3.57 5.26 -1.57
N PHE A 81 -4.63 5.93 -2.00
CA PHE A 81 -5.98 5.35 -2.05
C PHE A 81 -6.10 4.24 -3.10
N PHE A 82 -5.43 4.34 -4.24
CA PHE A 82 -5.41 3.28 -5.24
C PHE A 82 -4.80 1.99 -4.69
N PHE A 83 -3.78 2.11 -3.83
CA PHE A 83 -3.10 0.99 -3.19
C PHE A 83 -3.55 0.78 -1.74
N TRP A 84 -4.86 0.90 -1.49
CA TRP A 84 -5.49 0.77 -0.17
C TRP A 84 -5.18 -0.56 0.51
N TYR A 85 -4.96 -1.63 -0.23
CA TYR A 85 -4.67 -2.97 0.26
C TYR A 85 -3.25 -3.13 0.83
N LYS A 86 -2.32 -2.22 0.52
CA LYS A 86 -0.95 -2.24 1.06
C LYS A 86 -0.94 -1.75 2.51
N ARG A 87 -0.31 -2.52 3.41
CA ARG A 87 -0.26 -2.21 4.86
C ARG A 87 0.30 -0.81 5.16
N GLU A 88 1.30 -0.38 4.43
CA GLU A 88 1.92 0.95 4.57
C GLU A 88 0.94 2.10 4.35
N ASN A 89 -0.04 1.91 3.45
CA ASN A 89 -1.05 2.93 3.15
C ASN A 89 -2.24 2.89 4.13
N GLN A 90 -2.57 1.72 4.68
CA GLN A 90 -3.75 1.55 5.54
C GLN A 90 -3.70 2.44 6.79
N ASN A 91 -2.54 2.55 7.45
CA ASN A 91 -2.40 3.40 8.65
C ASN A 91 -2.61 4.88 8.31
N TRP A 92 -2.07 5.32 7.18
CA TRP A 92 -2.26 6.69 6.70
C TRP A 92 -3.72 6.94 6.32
N ILE A 93 -4.36 6.04 5.58
CA ILE A 93 -5.76 6.12 5.18
C ILE A 93 -6.68 6.20 6.41
N ARG A 94 -6.43 5.36 7.45
CA ARG A 94 -7.20 5.41 8.70
C ARG A 94 -7.11 6.77 9.38
N LYS A 95 -5.89 7.28 9.54
CA LYS A 95 -5.69 8.61 10.12
C LYS A 95 -6.43 9.67 9.31
N ARG A 96 -6.26 9.67 7.99
CA ARG A 96 -6.84 10.66 7.10
C ARG A 96 -8.37 10.67 7.12
N LEU A 97 -9.00 9.49 7.09
CA LEU A 97 -10.47 9.37 7.14
C LEU A 97 -11.04 9.70 8.53
N ASN A 98 -10.31 9.42 9.60
CA ASN A 98 -10.70 9.88 10.94
C ASN A 98 -10.62 11.38 11.08
N ASP A 99 -9.55 12.03 10.58
CA ASP A 99 -9.40 13.49 10.57
C ASP A 99 -10.51 14.16 9.73
N ALA A 100 -10.91 13.52 8.64
CA ALA A 100 -12.03 13.95 7.81
C ALA A 100 -13.42 13.65 8.42
N LYS A 101 -13.49 13.04 9.61
CA LYS A 101 -14.74 12.63 10.30
C LYS A 101 -15.65 11.74 9.43
N ARG A 102 -15.05 10.84 8.65
CA ARG A 102 -15.75 9.89 7.76
C ARG A 102 -15.53 8.43 8.16
N PRO A 103 -16.00 7.99 9.35
CA PRO A 103 -15.86 6.61 9.81
C PRO A 103 -16.66 5.61 8.94
N ASP A 104 -17.70 6.08 8.25
CA ASP A 104 -18.49 5.33 7.28
C ASP A 104 -17.63 4.79 6.15
N LEU A 105 -16.84 5.65 5.51
CA LEU A 105 -15.92 5.28 4.43
C LEU A 105 -14.78 4.39 4.93
N LEU A 106 -14.28 4.68 6.13
CA LEU A 106 -13.25 3.87 6.76
C LEU A 106 -13.71 2.43 6.97
N LYS A 107 -14.94 2.24 7.47
CA LYS A 107 -15.53 0.91 7.69
C LYS A 107 -15.73 0.15 6.37
N ARG A 108 -16.20 0.82 5.32
CA ARG A 108 -16.37 0.22 3.99
C ARG A 108 -15.02 -0.18 3.38
N LEU A 109 -14.04 0.70 3.45
CA LEU A 109 -12.75 0.46 2.79
C LEU A 109 -11.87 -0.52 3.57
N LEU A 110 -11.76 -0.41 4.89
CA LEU A 110 -10.80 -1.18 5.71
C LEU A 110 -11.46 -2.08 6.76
N GLY A 111 -12.79 -2.05 6.91
CA GLY A 111 -13.48 -2.75 7.99
C GLY A 111 -13.47 -4.28 7.92
N SER A 112 -13.37 -4.87 6.72
CA SER A 112 -13.31 -6.32 6.53
C SER A 112 -11.91 -6.88 6.79
N ASP A 113 -10.86 -6.11 6.50
CA ASP A 113 -9.47 -6.57 6.57
C ASP A 113 -8.96 -6.69 8.01
N GLN A 114 -9.64 -6.07 9.00
CA GLN A 114 -9.27 -6.22 10.42
C GLN A 114 -9.52 -7.63 10.95
N LYS A 115 -10.52 -8.35 10.44
CA LYS A 115 -10.80 -9.73 10.87
C LYS A 115 -9.73 -10.69 10.35
N GLU A 116 -9.29 -10.51 9.12
CA GLU A 116 -8.24 -11.33 8.50
C GLU A 116 -6.86 -11.03 9.11
N LEU A 117 -6.55 -9.76 9.40
CA LEU A 117 -5.30 -9.36 10.04
C LEU A 117 -5.18 -9.93 11.46
N ASN A 118 -6.25 -9.89 12.24
CA ASN A 118 -6.28 -10.44 13.59
C ASN A 118 -6.21 -11.98 13.60
N GLN A 119 -6.69 -12.64 12.55
CA GLN A 119 -6.51 -14.09 12.40
C GLN A 119 -5.07 -14.46 12.04
N GLN A 120 -4.43 -13.73 11.14
CA GLN A 120 -3.02 -13.98 10.76
C GLN A 120 -2.05 -13.71 11.91
N VAL A 121 -2.29 -12.66 12.72
CA VAL A 121 -1.48 -12.39 13.92
C VAL A 121 -1.63 -13.48 14.97
N LYS A 122 -2.82 -14.07 15.14
CA LYS A 122 -3.06 -15.18 16.05
C LYS A 122 -2.40 -16.49 15.58
N VAL A 123 -2.28 -16.70 14.28
CA VAL A 123 -1.60 -17.87 13.70
C VAL A 123 -0.08 -17.70 13.73
N GLY A 124 0.43 -16.49 13.49
CA GLY A 124 1.87 -16.18 13.51
C GLY A 124 2.53 -16.31 14.89
N ASN A 125 1.78 -16.10 15.97
CA ASN A 125 2.28 -16.23 17.34
C ASN A 125 2.33 -17.69 17.89
N LYS A 126 1.91 -18.68 17.09
CA LYS A 126 1.99 -20.10 17.46
C LYS A 126 3.20 -20.86 16.90
N VAL A 127 4.09 -20.20 16.18
CA VAL A 127 5.31 -20.80 15.70
C VAL A 127 6.44 -20.43 16.66
N GLU A 128 6.70 -21.28 17.66
CA GLU A 128 7.91 -21.21 18.46
C GLU A 128 9.15 -21.42 17.58
N PRO A 129 10.21 -20.63 17.74
CA PRO A 129 11.42 -20.81 16.98
C PRO A 129 12.24 -21.98 17.53
N LYS A 130 12.07 -23.18 16.97
CA LYS A 130 12.94 -24.35 17.23
C LYS A 130 14.34 -24.24 16.63
N SER A 131 14.92 -23.04 16.54
CA SER A 131 16.22 -22.86 15.87
C SER A 131 17.41 -22.51 16.77
N SER A 132 17.20 -22.24 18.08
CA SER A 132 18.30 -21.85 18.97
C SER A 132 19.10 -23.01 19.56
N GLU A 133 18.52 -24.19 19.73
CA GLU A 133 19.23 -25.34 20.29
C GLU A 133 20.23 -26.01 19.34
N ARG A 134 20.00 -25.91 18.02
CA ARG A 134 20.87 -26.53 17.04
C ARG A 134 22.21 -25.79 16.86
N PHE A 135 22.26 -24.51 17.17
CA PHE A 135 23.49 -23.69 17.09
C PHE A 135 24.40 -23.84 18.30
N GLN A 136 23.86 -24.08 19.48
CA GLN A 136 24.66 -24.31 20.69
C GLN A 136 25.33 -25.69 20.72
N ARG A 137 24.69 -26.73 20.15
CA ARG A 137 25.31 -28.06 20.04
C ARG A 137 26.52 -28.12 19.11
N ARG A 138 26.60 -27.21 18.12
CA ARG A 138 27.78 -27.15 17.22
C ARG A 138 29.00 -26.46 17.87
N LYS A 139 28.78 -25.44 18.70
CA LYS A 139 29.88 -24.75 19.43
C LYS A 139 30.53 -25.65 20.48
N ASN A 140 29.81 -26.53 21.14
CA ASN A 140 30.35 -27.43 22.14
C ASN A 140 31.11 -28.63 21.53
N LYS A 141 30.90 -28.96 20.27
CA LYS A 141 31.61 -30.05 19.59
C LYS A 141 32.98 -29.62 19.05
N THR A 142 33.12 -28.36 18.60
CA THR A 142 34.40 -27.79 18.15
C THR A 142 35.30 -27.38 19.32
N GLY A 143 34.77 -27.02 20.48
CA GLY A 143 35.57 -26.74 21.68
C GLY A 143 36.25 -27.96 22.31
N ARG A 144 35.70 -29.16 22.08
CA ARG A 144 36.32 -30.43 22.61
C ARG A 144 37.48 -30.96 21.76
N ILE A 145 37.51 -30.62 20.47
CA ILE A 145 38.57 -31.13 19.56
C ILE A 145 39.87 -30.35 19.74
N ASN A 146 39.79 -29.06 20.06
CA ASN A 146 40.97 -28.20 20.24
C ASN A 146 41.71 -28.41 21.60
N ASN A 147 41.10 -29.07 22.57
CA ASN A 147 41.76 -29.36 23.85
C ASN A 147 42.55 -30.67 23.87
N THR A 148 42.29 -31.58 22.95
CA THR A 148 43.04 -32.84 22.81
C THR A 148 44.33 -32.67 22.01
N GLU A 149 44.36 -31.75 21.04
CA GLU A 149 45.60 -31.47 20.28
C GLU A 149 46.62 -30.64 21.06
N LYS A 150 46.19 -29.79 22.00
CA LYS A 150 47.14 -29.05 22.87
C LYS A 150 47.82 -29.89 23.91
N LYS A 151 47.30 -31.05 24.27
CA LYS A 151 47.98 -32.02 25.21
C LYS A 151 49.00 -32.91 24.52
N ARG A 152 48.96 -33.10 23.20
CA ARG A 152 49.93 -33.92 22.44
C ARG A 152 51.21 -33.19 22.03
N LYS A 153 51.28 -31.86 22.17
CA LYS A 153 52.50 -31.08 21.82
C LYS A 153 53.33 -30.64 23.04
N ARG A 154 53.09 -31.28 24.21
CA ARG A 154 53.85 -31.02 25.46
C ARG A 154 54.41 -32.27 26.14
N GLN A 155 54.66 -33.34 25.34
CA GLN A 155 55.50 -34.49 25.74
C GLN A 155 56.64 -34.66 24.76
#